data_be46df39508eb6cadb436ad576e2190f
#
_entry.id   be46df39508eb6cadb436ad576e2190f
#
_cell.length_a   1.000
_cell.length_b   1.000
_cell.length_c   1.000
_cell.angle_alpha   90.00
_cell.angle_beta   90.00
_cell.angle_gamma   90.00
#
_symmetry.space_group_name_H-M   'P 1'
#
loop_
_entity.id
_entity.type
_entity.pdbx_description
1 polymer ?
#
loop_
_entity_poly.entity_id
_entity_poly.type
_entity_poly.pdbx_seq_one_letter_code
_entity_poly.pdbx_strand_id
1 'polypeptide(L)'
;FDLWNVQPVSDVDGMNLNWNKLRNDILTNGVRNSLLLAPMPTASTSQILGYNECIEPFTSNIYSRGTLAGQFLVINKYLQDDLTRLNIWNDKLKDRIILDNGSVLSLKDIPDIIKKTYKISWDLSMKTLIDQSADRGAYICQSQSLNLWLENPDFSKLSSMHFYSWSK
;
A
#
# COMPACT_ATOMS: atom_id res chain seq x y z
N PHE A 1 -4.93 -20.94 2.22
CA PHE A 1 -3.90 -20.69 3.27
C PHE A 1 -2.92 -21.85 3.45
N ASP A 2 -3.23 -23.04 2.97
CA ASP A 2 -2.35 -24.23 3.11
C ASP A 2 -0.99 -24.09 2.41
N LEU A 3 -0.89 -23.19 1.43
CA LEU A 3 0.31 -22.93 0.65
C LEU A 3 1.15 -21.75 1.20
N TRP A 4 0.67 -21.07 2.26
CA TRP A 4 1.31 -19.88 2.80
C TRP A 4 1.99 -20.18 4.13
N ASN A 5 3.13 -19.51 4.36
CA ASN A 5 3.85 -19.60 5.64
C ASN A 5 3.15 -18.87 6.79
N VAL A 6 2.16 -18.04 6.45
CA VAL A 6 1.37 -17.27 7.42
C VAL A 6 0.04 -17.97 7.63
N GLN A 7 -0.30 -18.26 8.88
CA GLN A 7 -1.60 -18.84 9.23
C GLN A 7 -2.67 -17.73 9.32
N PRO A 8 -3.89 -17.97 8.79
CA PRO A 8 -4.96 -16.99 8.88
C PRO A 8 -5.43 -16.84 10.34
N VAL A 9 -5.72 -15.59 10.71
CA VAL A 9 -6.23 -15.24 12.04
C VAL A 9 -7.64 -15.77 12.20
N SER A 10 -7.94 -16.39 13.34
CA SER A 10 -9.27 -16.97 13.61
C SER A 10 -10.26 -15.92 14.14
N ASP A 11 -9.81 -14.96 14.92
CA ASP A 11 -10.64 -13.87 15.44
C ASP A 11 -10.41 -12.60 14.62
N VAL A 12 -11.42 -12.21 13.85
CA VAL A 12 -11.43 -10.96 13.07
C VAL A 12 -12.67 -10.17 13.48
N ASP A 13 -12.47 -9.04 14.12
CA ASP A 13 -13.55 -8.14 14.56
C ASP A 13 -14.66 -8.84 15.38
N GLY A 14 -14.27 -9.78 16.26
CA GLY A 14 -15.19 -10.58 17.07
C GLY A 14 -15.88 -11.72 16.33
N MET A 15 -15.56 -11.93 15.07
CA MET A 15 -16.00 -13.13 14.31
C MET A 15 -14.98 -14.25 14.53
N ASN A 16 -15.38 -15.27 15.27
CA ASN A 16 -14.56 -16.46 15.47
C ASN A 16 -14.63 -17.39 14.24
N LEU A 17 -13.65 -17.25 13.35
CA LEU A 17 -13.57 -18.01 12.11
C LEU A 17 -12.94 -19.37 12.35
N ASN A 18 -13.69 -20.44 12.11
CA ASN A 18 -13.19 -21.81 12.22
C ASN A 18 -12.65 -22.31 10.88
N TRP A 19 -11.38 -22.04 10.62
CA TRP A 19 -10.70 -22.43 9.36
C TRP A 19 -10.64 -23.94 9.15
N ASN A 20 -10.48 -24.74 10.22
CA ASN A 20 -10.49 -26.20 10.12
C ASN A 20 -11.87 -26.72 9.71
N LYS A 21 -12.95 -26.17 10.26
CA LYS A 21 -14.30 -26.52 9.83
C LYS A 21 -14.50 -26.17 8.37
N LEU A 22 -14.12 -24.96 7.95
CA LEU A 22 -14.23 -24.54 6.54
C LEU A 22 -13.45 -25.48 5.61
N ARG A 23 -12.25 -25.89 5.98
CA ARG A 23 -11.46 -26.87 5.21
C ARG A 23 -12.21 -28.19 5.05
N ASN A 24 -12.74 -28.72 6.15
CA ASN A 24 -13.48 -29.98 6.12
C ASN A 24 -14.76 -29.87 5.27
N ASP A 25 -15.46 -28.76 5.38
CA ASP A 25 -16.65 -28.51 4.56
C ASP A 25 -16.31 -28.47 3.05
N ILE A 26 -15.18 -27.83 2.69
CA ILE A 26 -14.69 -27.78 1.31
C ILE A 26 -14.27 -29.17 0.81
N LEU A 27 -13.56 -29.95 1.63
CA LEU A 27 -13.14 -31.30 1.26
C LEU A 27 -14.35 -32.25 1.05
N THR A 28 -15.41 -32.04 1.80
CA THR A 28 -16.61 -32.87 1.74
C THR A 28 -17.54 -32.47 0.61
N ASN A 29 -17.77 -31.18 0.43
CA ASN A 29 -18.82 -30.66 -0.46
C ASN A 29 -18.27 -30.02 -1.74
N GLY A 30 -16.96 -29.74 -1.80
CA GLY A 30 -16.33 -28.94 -2.84
C GLY A 30 -16.67 -27.45 -2.71
N VAL A 31 -16.28 -26.70 -3.72
CA VAL A 31 -16.59 -25.26 -3.87
C VAL A 31 -17.17 -24.98 -5.24
N ARG A 32 -18.13 -24.06 -5.31
CA ARG A 32 -18.73 -23.67 -6.58
C ARG A 32 -17.77 -22.89 -7.47
N ASN A 33 -17.00 -21.97 -6.87
CA ASN A 33 -16.02 -21.12 -7.55
C ASN A 33 -14.66 -21.31 -6.89
N SER A 34 -13.62 -21.55 -7.68
CA SER A 34 -12.28 -21.84 -7.15
C SER A 34 -11.46 -20.60 -6.84
N LEU A 35 -11.73 -19.47 -7.52
CA LEU A 35 -10.92 -18.25 -7.43
C LEU A 35 -11.85 -17.04 -7.22
N LEU A 36 -11.90 -16.53 -5.99
CA LEU A 36 -12.85 -15.50 -5.56
C LEU A 36 -12.21 -14.12 -5.39
N LEU A 37 -10.94 -14.05 -4.97
CA LEU A 37 -10.26 -12.81 -4.65
C LEU A 37 -8.93 -12.71 -5.39
N ALA A 38 -8.75 -11.59 -6.09
CA ALA A 38 -7.52 -11.20 -6.76
C ALA A 38 -7.36 -9.67 -6.69
N PRO A 39 -6.66 -9.13 -5.69
CA PRO A 39 -6.40 -7.70 -5.61
C PRO A 39 -5.59 -7.22 -6.82
N MET A 40 -6.22 -6.42 -7.64
CA MET A 40 -5.66 -5.88 -8.87
C MET A 40 -4.95 -4.53 -8.61
N PRO A 41 -4.11 -4.04 -9.57
CA PRO A 41 -3.40 -2.75 -9.42
C PRO A 41 -4.32 -1.54 -9.25
N THR A 42 -5.53 -1.56 -9.79
CA THR A 42 -6.51 -0.44 -9.73
C THR A 42 -6.00 0.89 -10.32
N ALA A 43 -5.08 0.84 -11.29
CA ALA A 43 -4.37 2.02 -11.82
C ALA A 43 -5.29 3.16 -12.29
N SER A 44 -6.43 2.85 -12.90
CA SER A 44 -7.41 3.85 -13.36
C SER A 44 -8.51 4.09 -12.33
N THR A 45 -9.01 3.03 -11.71
CA THR A 45 -10.11 3.11 -10.75
C THR A 45 -9.72 3.89 -9.49
N SER A 46 -8.51 3.69 -8.99
CA SER A 46 -7.99 4.44 -7.84
C SER A 46 -7.97 5.95 -8.11
N GLN A 47 -7.61 6.34 -9.32
CA GLN A 47 -7.57 7.76 -9.73
C GLN A 47 -8.97 8.38 -9.83
N ILE A 48 -9.94 7.63 -10.35
CA ILE A 48 -11.34 8.09 -10.43
C ILE A 48 -11.89 8.33 -9.01
N LEU A 49 -11.57 7.45 -8.08
CA LEU A 49 -12.03 7.53 -6.69
C LEU A 49 -11.19 8.47 -5.81
N GLY A 50 -10.02 8.91 -6.29
CA GLY A 50 -9.09 9.76 -5.55
C GLY A 50 -8.36 9.02 -4.42
N TYR A 51 -8.09 7.72 -4.61
CA TYR A 51 -7.28 6.88 -3.72
C TYR A 51 -5.97 6.47 -4.39
N ASN A 52 -5.10 5.77 -3.63
CA ASN A 52 -3.88 5.20 -4.19
C ASN A 52 -4.14 3.87 -4.89
N GLU A 53 -3.21 3.50 -5.77
CA GLU A 53 -3.17 2.20 -6.44
C GLU A 53 -2.76 1.10 -5.46
N CYS A 54 -3.23 -0.11 -5.71
CA CYS A 54 -2.90 -1.29 -4.90
C CYS A 54 -3.24 -1.11 -3.41
N ILE A 55 -2.67 -1.97 -2.56
CA ILE A 55 -2.67 -1.83 -1.09
C ILE A 55 -1.27 -1.37 -0.68
N GLU A 56 -0.90 -0.18 -1.13
CA GLU A 56 0.44 0.38 -1.01
C GLU A 56 0.38 1.86 -0.59
N PRO A 57 1.45 2.42 0.01
CA PRO A 57 1.54 3.84 0.29
C PRO A 57 1.67 4.64 -1.01
N PHE A 58 1.34 5.93 -0.97
CA PHE A 58 1.59 6.83 -2.10
C PHE A 58 3.09 6.90 -2.40
N THR A 59 3.45 7.01 -3.68
CA THR A 59 4.84 7.24 -4.09
C THR A 59 5.27 8.69 -3.89
N SER A 60 4.29 9.60 -3.88
CA SER A 60 4.50 11.02 -3.59
C SER A 60 3.18 11.63 -3.13
N ASN A 61 3.22 12.55 -2.16
CA ASN A 61 2.03 13.30 -1.74
C ASN A 61 1.67 14.43 -2.71
N ILE A 62 2.61 14.87 -3.55
CA ILE A 62 2.36 15.85 -4.62
C ILE A 62 3.16 15.42 -5.84
N TYR A 63 2.49 15.24 -6.99
CA TYR A 63 3.15 14.84 -8.24
C TYR A 63 2.44 15.42 -9.47
N SER A 64 3.16 15.50 -10.58
CA SER A 64 2.60 15.89 -11.87
C SER A 64 2.12 14.67 -12.63
N ARG A 65 0.90 14.71 -13.13
CA ARG A 65 0.30 13.67 -13.96
C ARG A 65 0.06 14.19 -15.37
N GLY A 66 0.67 13.51 -16.35
CA GLY A 66 0.41 13.75 -17.77
C GLY A 66 -0.81 12.97 -18.25
N THR A 67 -1.71 13.64 -18.99
CA THR A 67 -2.82 13.04 -19.71
C THR A 67 -2.86 13.58 -21.13
N LEU A 68 -3.73 13.06 -21.98
CA LEU A 68 -3.95 13.61 -23.32
C LEU A 68 -4.43 15.08 -23.29
N ALA A 69 -5.06 15.51 -22.20
CA ALA A 69 -5.55 16.87 -22.01
C ALA A 69 -4.50 17.83 -21.44
N GLY A 70 -3.31 17.34 -21.03
CA GLY A 70 -2.24 18.16 -20.46
C GLY A 70 -1.63 17.55 -19.20
N GLN A 71 -0.84 18.37 -18.52
CA GLN A 71 -0.23 18.02 -17.24
C GLN A 71 -1.02 18.66 -16.09
N PHE A 72 -1.28 17.86 -15.06
CA PHE A 72 -2.03 18.28 -13.88
C PHE A 72 -1.23 17.98 -12.62
N LEU A 73 -1.19 18.96 -11.71
CA LEU A 73 -0.65 18.75 -10.37
C LEU A 73 -1.67 17.99 -9.53
N VAL A 74 -1.30 16.82 -9.05
CA VAL A 74 -2.13 15.99 -8.17
C VAL A 74 -1.57 16.10 -6.75
N ILE A 75 -2.44 16.41 -5.80
CA ILE A 75 -2.11 16.56 -4.39
C ILE A 75 -2.89 15.51 -3.61
N ASN A 76 -2.26 14.87 -2.63
CA ASN A 76 -2.95 14.03 -1.67
C ASN A 76 -3.95 14.88 -0.88
N LYS A 77 -5.23 14.74 -1.22
CA LYS A 77 -6.31 15.55 -0.66
C LYS A 77 -6.41 15.44 0.87
N TYR A 78 -6.13 14.27 1.43
CA TYR A 78 -6.19 14.05 2.87
C TYR A 78 -5.09 14.81 3.61
N LEU A 79 -3.87 14.80 3.07
CA LEU A 79 -2.77 15.61 3.60
C LEU A 79 -3.12 17.09 3.52
N GLN A 80 -3.63 17.55 2.38
CA GLN A 80 -4.03 18.95 2.18
C GLN A 80 -5.11 19.37 3.18
N ASP A 81 -6.13 18.54 3.36
CA ASP A 81 -7.24 18.80 4.31
C ASP A 81 -6.73 18.88 5.75
N ASP A 82 -5.88 17.96 6.17
CA ASP A 82 -5.33 17.96 7.54
C ASP A 82 -4.43 19.18 7.79
N LEU A 83 -3.56 19.54 6.81
CA LEU A 83 -2.71 20.73 6.92
C LEU A 83 -3.53 22.02 6.89
N THR A 84 -4.65 22.04 6.16
CA THR A 84 -5.59 23.17 6.13
C THR A 84 -6.30 23.32 7.47
N ARG A 85 -6.78 22.24 8.07
CA ARG A 85 -7.39 22.25 9.41
C ARG A 85 -6.43 22.77 10.49
N LEU A 86 -5.13 22.50 10.32
CA LEU A 86 -4.09 23.00 11.21
C LEU A 86 -3.65 24.45 10.89
N ASN A 87 -4.24 25.08 9.88
CA ASN A 87 -3.89 26.43 9.38
C ASN A 87 -2.41 26.58 8.96
N ILE A 88 -1.77 25.51 8.51
CA ILE A 88 -0.38 25.54 8.05
C ILE A 88 -0.23 25.34 6.53
N TRP A 89 -1.30 24.97 5.82
CA TRP A 89 -1.30 24.83 4.38
C TRP A 89 -1.14 26.20 3.69
N ASN A 90 -0.10 26.35 2.88
CA ASN A 90 0.15 27.53 2.06
C ASN A 90 1.06 27.19 0.88
N ASP A 91 1.23 28.10 -0.08
CA ASP A 91 2.05 27.85 -1.28
C ASP A 91 3.51 27.55 -0.95
N LYS A 92 4.10 28.21 0.06
CA LYS A 92 5.48 27.94 0.47
C LYS A 92 5.66 26.50 0.99
N LEU A 93 4.69 26.01 1.77
CA LEU A 93 4.73 24.64 2.26
C LEU A 93 4.54 23.65 1.12
N LYS A 94 3.61 23.92 0.20
CA LYS A 94 3.40 23.13 -1.02
C LYS A 94 4.69 23.00 -1.82
N ASP A 95 5.38 24.12 -2.09
CA ASP A 95 6.63 24.13 -2.85
C ASP A 95 7.73 23.33 -2.14
N ARG A 96 7.82 23.40 -0.81
CA ARG A 96 8.76 22.60 -0.03
C ARG A 96 8.46 21.10 -0.12
N ILE A 97 7.19 20.70 -0.09
CA ILE A 97 6.81 19.29 -0.27
C ILE A 97 7.21 18.81 -1.68
N ILE A 98 7.04 19.65 -2.71
CA ILE A 98 7.48 19.33 -4.08
C ILE A 98 9.01 19.16 -4.14
N LEU A 99 9.77 20.06 -3.53
CA LEU A 99 11.24 19.97 -3.46
C LEU A 99 11.74 18.71 -2.74
N ASP A 100 10.99 18.22 -1.75
CA ASP A 100 11.26 16.98 -1.03
C ASP A 100 10.64 15.74 -1.73
N ASN A 101 10.37 15.81 -3.04
CA ASN A 101 9.79 14.73 -3.84
C ASN A 101 8.46 14.18 -3.28
N GLY A 102 7.72 15.03 -2.59
CA GLY A 102 6.42 14.67 -1.99
C GLY A 102 6.50 14.08 -0.59
N SER A 103 7.69 13.91 0.00
CA SER A 103 7.84 13.54 1.41
C SER A 103 7.56 14.73 2.32
N VAL A 104 7.03 14.46 3.50
CA VAL A 104 6.78 15.45 4.56
C VAL A 104 7.71 15.26 5.76
N LEU A 105 8.59 14.26 5.74
CA LEU A 105 9.40 13.88 6.91
C LEU A 105 10.40 14.95 7.33
N SER A 106 11.03 15.61 6.37
CA SER A 106 12.08 16.62 6.62
C SER A 106 11.53 17.95 7.12
N LEU A 107 10.21 18.21 6.92
CA LEU A 107 9.59 19.51 7.11
C LEU A 107 9.30 19.79 8.59
N LYS A 108 10.03 20.72 9.20
CA LYS A 108 9.95 21.02 10.66
C LYS A 108 8.61 21.57 11.09
N ASP A 109 7.90 22.28 10.21
CA ASP A 109 6.64 22.96 10.50
C ASP A 109 5.43 21.99 10.54
N ILE A 110 5.63 20.74 10.14
CA ILE A 110 4.58 19.71 10.12
C ILE A 110 4.64 18.86 11.40
N PRO A 111 3.52 18.69 12.11
CA PRO A 111 3.45 17.85 13.30
C PRO A 111 3.85 16.40 13.03
N ASP A 112 4.48 15.73 14.01
CA ASP A 112 4.97 14.37 13.88
C ASP A 112 3.88 13.34 13.56
N ILE A 113 2.66 13.57 14.04
CA ILE A 113 1.53 12.70 13.72
C ILE A 113 1.22 12.72 12.22
N ILE A 114 1.24 13.90 11.60
CA ILE A 114 1.04 14.06 10.15
C ILE A 114 2.19 13.40 9.38
N LYS A 115 3.44 13.62 9.80
CA LYS A 115 4.60 12.96 9.19
C LYS A 115 4.50 11.44 9.23
N LYS A 116 4.06 10.86 10.34
CA LYS A 116 3.89 9.41 10.48
C LYS A 116 2.77 8.86 9.60
N THR A 117 1.68 9.61 9.45
CA THR A 117 0.50 9.22 8.67
C THR A 117 0.76 9.29 7.17
N TYR A 118 1.43 10.34 6.70
CA TYR A 118 1.61 10.62 5.27
C TYR A 118 3.00 10.25 4.73
N LYS A 119 3.59 9.20 5.27
CA LYS A 119 4.80 8.60 4.69
C LYS A 119 4.54 8.13 3.27
N ILE A 120 5.51 8.33 2.40
CA ILE A 120 5.48 7.83 1.03
C ILE A 120 6.29 6.53 0.91
N SER A 121 6.21 5.86 -0.23
CA SER A 121 6.89 4.58 -0.47
C SER A 121 8.39 4.64 -0.19
N TRP A 122 9.03 5.77 -0.50
CA TRP A 122 10.46 6.00 -0.29
C TRP A 122 10.85 6.17 1.20
N ASP A 123 9.88 6.53 2.04
CA ASP A 123 10.05 6.69 3.49
C ASP A 123 9.93 5.37 4.26
N LEU A 124 9.58 4.27 3.57
CA LEU A 124 9.25 2.98 4.18
C LEU A 124 10.24 1.88 3.77
N SER A 125 10.41 0.92 4.66
CA SER A 125 11.14 -0.30 4.32
C SER A 125 10.30 -1.20 3.41
N MET A 126 10.87 -1.66 2.31
CA MET A 126 10.19 -2.61 1.42
C MET A 126 9.90 -3.94 2.12
N LYS A 127 10.70 -4.30 3.12
CA LYS A 127 10.42 -5.45 3.99
C LYS A 127 9.02 -5.37 4.62
N THR A 128 8.61 -4.18 5.07
CA THR A 128 7.27 -3.96 5.65
C THR A 128 6.17 -4.20 4.62
N LEU A 129 6.35 -3.76 3.39
CA LEU A 129 5.37 -3.97 2.31
C LEU A 129 5.26 -5.46 1.96
N ILE A 130 6.39 -6.17 1.90
CA ILE A 130 6.44 -7.60 1.64
C ILE A 130 5.73 -8.37 2.77
N ASP A 131 6.03 -8.05 4.03
CA ASP A 131 5.40 -8.69 5.18
C ASP A 131 3.88 -8.50 5.16
N GLN A 132 3.40 -7.27 4.94
CA GLN A 132 1.96 -6.98 4.81
C GLN A 132 1.31 -7.72 3.64
N SER A 133 2.01 -7.85 2.52
CA SER A 133 1.52 -8.60 1.37
C SER A 133 1.43 -10.11 1.67
N ALA A 134 2.43 -10.67 2.35
CA ALA A 134 2.44 -12.06 2.79
C ALA A 134 1.29 -12.34 3.77
N ASP A 135 1.08 -11.45 4.75
CA ASP A 135 -0.01 -11.59 5.73
C ASP A 135 -1.38 -11.60 5.05
N ARG A 136 -1.60 -10.77 4.02
CA ARG A 136 -2.82 -10.78 3.21
C ARG A 136 -2.95 -12.05 2.37
N GLY A 137 -1.84 -12.63 1.94
CA GLY A 137 -1.79 -13.79 1.05
C GLY A 137 -2.61 -14.97 1.56
N ALA A 138 -2.67 -15.19 2.87
CA ALA A 138 -3.46 -16.25 3.49
C ALA A 138 -4.98 -16.16 3.20
N TYR A 139 -5.48 -14.97 2.81
CA TYR A 139 -6.90 -14.69 2.58
C TYR A 139 -7.25 -14.47 1.10
N ILE A 140 -6.27 -14.60 0.21
CA ILE A 140 -6.41 -14.32 -1.22
C ILE A 140 -6.28 -15.62 -2.01
N CYS A 141 -7.23 -15.89 -2.92
CA CYS A 141 -7.24 -17.15 -3.68
C CYS A 141 -6.36 -17.12 -4.92
N GLN A 142 -5.98 -15.95 -5.39
CA GLN A 142 -5.09 -15.77 -6.54
C GLN A 142 -3.84 -15.01 -6.14
N SER A 143 -3.24 -14.32 -7.08
CA SER A 143 -2.15 -13.38 -6.84
C SER A 143 -2.69 -12.00 -6.43
N GLN A 144 -1.82 -11.18 -5.89
CA GLN A 144 -2.07 -9.77 -5.60
C GLN A 144 -1.01 -8.92 -6.29
N SER A 145 -1.40 -7.72 -6.70
CA SER A 145 -0.44 -6.74 -7.21
C SER A 145 0.43 -6.21 -6.08
N LEU A 146 1.75 -6.13 -6.32
CA LEU A 146 2.71 -5.59 -5.36
C LEU A 146 3.83 -4.86 -6.12
N ASN A 147 4.02 -3.57 -5.82
CA ASN A 147 5.15 -2.79 -6.28
C ASN A 147 6.18 -2.62 -5.16
N LEU A 148 7.44 -2.82 -5.49
CA LEU A 148 8.56 -2.63 -4.58
C LEU A 148 9.51 -1.57 -5.16
N TRP A 149 10.02 -0.70 -4.29
CA TRP A 149 10.74 0.51 -4.68
C TRP A 149 12.15 0.50 -4.11
N LEU A 150 13.14 0.80 -4.93
CA LEU A 150 14.54 0.93 -4.52
C LEU A 150 15.09 2.24 -5.07
N GLU A 151 15.40 3.18 -4.17
CA GLU A 151 15.95 4.48 -4.53
C GLU A 151 17.35 4.36 -5.17
N ASN A 152 18.22 3.55 -4.54
CA ASN A 152 19.56 3.28 -5.01
C ASN A 152 19.75 1.77 -5.21
N PRO A 153 19.29 1.22 -6.35
CA PRO A 153 19.33 -0.21 -6.59
C PRO A 153 20.76 -0.68 -6.83
N ASP A 154 21.10 -1.78 -6.17
CA ASP A 154 22.29 -2.57 -6.45
C ASP A 154 21.90 -4.05 -6.50
N PHE A 155 22.79 -4.88 -7.03
CA PHE A 155 22.53 -6.32 -7.19
C PHE A 155 22.25 -7.02 -5.86
N SER A 156 22.96 -6.64 -4.80
CA SER A 156 22.79 -7.24 -3.47
C SER A 156 21.44 -6.93 -2.87
N LYS A 157 21.03 -5.64 -2.90
CA LYS A 157 19.72 -5.20 -2.40
C LYS A 157 18.58 -5.84 -3.18
N LEU A 158 18.69 -5.86 -4.51
CA LEU A 158 17.67 -6.44 -5.37
C LEU A 158 17.51 -7.95 -5.10
N SER A 159 18.62 -8.68 -5.05
CA SER A 159 18.61 -10.12 -4.76
C SER A 159 18.07 -10.41 -3.36
N SER A 160 18.52 -9.67 -2.36
CA SER A 160 18.04 -9.82 -0.98
C SER A 160 16.52 -9.60 -0.88
N MET A 161 16.01 -8.55 -1.54
CA MET A 161 14.59 -8.26 -1.57
C MET A 161 13.78 -9.36 -2.25
N HIS A 162 14.24 -9.88 -3.41
CA HIS A 162 13.59 -10.98 -4.12
C HIS A 162 13.59 -12.27 -3.31
N PHE A 163 14.73 -12.67 -2.74
CA PHE A 163 14.81 -13.87 -1.90
C PHE A 163 13.95 -13.75 -0.65
N TYR A 164 13.91 -12.57 -0.03
CA TYR A 164 13.03 -12.32 1.09
C TYR A 164 11.55 -12.47 0.70
N SER A 165 11.15 -11.85 -0.42
CA SER A 165 9.77 -11.96 -0.93
C SER A 165 9.40 -13.41 -1.24
N TRP A 166 10.32 -14.15 -1.88
CA TRP A 166 10.11 -15.56 -2.21
C TRP A 166 9.99 -16.44 -0.95
N SER A 167 10.75 -16.13 0.11
CA SER A 167 10.69 -16.89 1.36
C SER A 167 9.41 -16.67 2.15
N LYS A 168 8.66 -15.61 1.84
CA LYS A 168 7.39 -15.24 2.52
C LYS A 168 6.17 -15.70 1.77
#